data_5bbca3910627c9365cc02aa22724c5c2
#
_entry.id   5bbca3910627c9365cc02aa22724c5c2
#
_cell.length_a   1.000
_cell.length_b   1.000
_cell.length_c   1.000
_cell.angle_alpha   90.00
_cell.angle_beta   90.00
_cell.angle_gamma   90.00
#
_symmetry.space_group_name_H-M   'P 1'
#
loop_
_entity.id
_entity.type
_entity.pdbx_description
1 polymer ?
#
loop_
_entity_poly.entity_id
_entity_poly.type
_entity_poly.pdbx_seq_one_letter_code
_entity_poly.pdbx_strand_id
1 'polypeptide(L)'
;WKNSVAKVEASALEAVALIPRELQTRTYRPGGYRAFYVYEPKRRLIQTNSFKDKIVQHAFCDQVLYDALTKPFILDNYGSQVGKGTHFGLNRLRDFMREYYRKNGFSADGWVLKADVRHYFQSIRPDVLKKDVAKYLHDPDCLALACQIIDSTPDPLGIPIGNQSSQIFALLYLNQLDHLCKEQLRFRYYGRYMDDFYI
;
A
#
# COMPACT_ATOMS: atom_id res chain seq x y z
N TRP A 1 -20.95 4.03 -11.18
CA TRP A 1 -19.70 4.78 -11.14
C TRP A 1 -19.85 6.12 -11.86
N LYS A 2 -20.24 6.13 -13.14
CA LYS A 2 -20.46 7.35 -13.93
C LYS A 2 -21.41 8.34 -13.23
N ASN A 3 -22.50 7.85 -12.64
CA ASN A 3 -23.48 8.68 -11.93
C ASN A 3 -22.93 9.33 -10.64
N SER A 4 -21.98 8.71 -9.95
CA SER A 4 -21.37 9.28 -8.75
C SER A 4 -20.32 10.34 -9.10
N VAL A 5 -19.60 10.17 -10.20
CA VAL A 5 -18.67 11.17 -10.72
C VAL A 5 -19.45 12.39 -11.21
N ALA A 6 -20.47 12.19 -12.07
CA ALA A 6 -21.29 13.27 -12.58
C ALA A 6 -21.98 14.11 -11.47
N LYS A 7 -22.40 13.47 -10.38
CA LYS A 7 -22.93 14.19 -9.21
C LYS A 7 -21.89 15.10 -8.55
N VAL A 8 -20.65 14.62 -8.39
CA VAL A 8 -19.57 15.43 -7.80
C VAL A 8 -19.13 16.52 -8.77
N GLU A 9 -19.07 16.26 -10.08
CA GLU A 9 -18.77 17.28 -11.08
C GLU A 9 -19.83 18.39 -11.08
N ALA A 10 -21.12 18.03 -10.98
CA ALA A 10 -22.22 18.99 -10.90
C ALA A 10 -22.18 19.84 -9.60
N SER A 11 -21.59 19.33 -8.52
CA SER A 11 -21.43 20.02 -7.23
C SER A 11 -19.96 20.24 -6.86
N ALA A 12 -19.07 20.36 -7.85
CA ALA A 12 -17.63 20.44 -7.64
C ALA A 12 -17.22 21.59 -6.70
N LEU A 13 -17.84 22.77 -6.87
CA LEU A 13 -17.58 23.92 -6.00
C LEU A 13 -17.99 23.66 -4.55
N GLU A 14 -19.11 22.99 -4.33
CA GLU A 14 -19.57 22.60 -3.00
C GLU A 14 -18.60 21.57 -2.38
N ALA A 15 -18.18 20.57 -3.16
CA ALA A 15 -17.21 19.57 -2.70
C ALA A 15 -15.87 20.19 -2.33
N VAL A 16 -15.37 21.14 -3.15
CA VAL A 16 -14.11 21.88 -2.89
C VAL A 16 -14.21 22.75 -1.64
N ALA A 17 -15.38 23.29 -1.31
CA ALA A 17 -15.57 24.06 -0.07
C ALA A 17 -15.78 23.17 1.16
N LEU A 18 -16.55 22.09 1.02
CA LEU A 18 -16.96 21.22 2.12
C LEU A 18 -15.81 20.34 2.63
N ILE A 19 -15.08 19.68 1.74
CA ILE A 19 -14.02 18.72 2.13
C ILE A 19 -12.92 19.38 2.98
N PRO A 20 -12.31 20.51 2.56
CA PRO A 20 -11.30 21.19 3.37
C PRO A 20 -11.87 21.65 4.71
N ARG A 21 -13.10 22.16 4.75
CA ARG A 21 -13.75 22.58 5.99
C ARG A 21 -13.91 21.42 6.96
N GLU A 22 -14.39 20.26 6.49
CA GLU A 22 -14.54 19.08 7.33
C GLU A 22 -13.21 18.56 7.86
N LEU A 23 -12.14 18.61 7.06
CA LEU A 23 -10.79 18.24 7.50
C LEU A 23 -10.25 19.23 8.53
N GLN A 24 -10.35 20.54 8.28
CA GLN A 24 -9.90 21.58 9.21
C GLN A 24 -10.64 21.54 10.54
N THR A 25 -11.95 21.30 10.52
CA THR A 25 -12.78 21.20 11.75
C THR A 25 -12.74 19.81 12.38
N ARG A 26 -12.00 18.86 11.83
CA ARG A 26 -11.90 17.46 12.29
C ARG A 26 -13.25 16.73 12.32
N THR A 27 -14.20 17.17 11.52
CA THR A 27 -15.54 16.57 11.44
C THR A 27 -15.66 15.54 10.31
N TYR A 28 -14.65 15.45 9.42
CA TYR A 28 -14.62 14.41 8.39
C TYR A 28 -14.71 13.02 9.01
N ARG A 29 -15.55 12.17 8.45
CA ARG A 29 -15.63 10.73 8.77
C ARG A 29 -15.68 9.94 7.46
N PRO A 30 -14.84 8.91 7.30
CA PRO A 30 -14.94 8.01 6.16
C PRO A 30 -16.34 7.40 6.08
N GLY A 31 -16.88 7.34 4.88
CA GLY A 31 -18.18 6.69 4.62
C GLY A 31 -18.06 5.17 4.56
N GLY A 32 -19.22 4.51 4.39
CA GLY A 32 -19.27 3.06 4.25
C GLY A 32 -18.72 2.56 2.91
N TYR A 33 -18.43 1.27 2.85
CA TYR A 33 -17.92 0.59 1.68
C TYR A 33 -19.03 -0.07 0.85
N ARG A 34 -18.86 -0.04 -0.47
CA ARG A 34 -19.57 -0.92 -1.40
C ARG A 34 -18.66 -2.08 -1.76
N ALA A 35 -19.18 -3.29 -1.67
CA ALA A 35 -18.46 -4.50 -2.04
C ALA A 35 -18.98 -5.04 -3.37
N PHE A 36 -18.06 -5.48 -4.24
CA PHE A 36 -18.38 -6.20 -5.47
C PHE A 36 -17.26 -7.17 -5.83
N TYR A 37 -17.59 -8.21 -6.61
CA TYR A 37 -16.60 -9.18 -7.03
C TYR A 37 -16.05 -8.84 -8.41
N VAL A 38 -14.73 -8.94 -8.54
CA VAL A 38 -14.00 -8.99 -9.82
C VAL A 38 -13.55 -10.44 -10.02
N TYR A 39 -13.71 -10.96 -11.24
CA TYR A 39 -13.48 -12.38 -11.53
C TYR A 39 -12.20 -12.65 -12.33
N GLU A 40 -11.58 -11.65 -12.91
CA GLU A 40 -10.35 -11.77 -13.70
C GLU A 40 -9.16 -11.08 -13.01
N PRO A 41 -7.99 -11.72 -12.98
CA PRO A 41 -7.65 -13.13 -13.31
C PRO A 41 -8.10 -14.13 -12.24
N LYS A 42 -8.51 -13.66 -11.06
CA LYS A 42 -9.02 -14.45 -9.94
C LYS A 42 -10.17 -13.72 -9.28
N ARG A 43 -11.12 -14.47 -8.71
CA ARG A 43 -12.22 -13.89 -7.94
C ARG A 43 -11.67 -13.11 -6.74
N ARG A 44 -11.94 -11.81 -6.70
CA ARG A 44 -11.54 -10.93 -5.61
C ARG A 44 -12.73 -10.10 -5.15
N LEU A 45 -12.91 -9.96 -3.85
CA LEU A 45 -13.84 -9.00 -3.27
C LEU A 45 -13.16 -7.63 -3.24
N ILE A 46 -13.70 -6.70 -4.01
CA ILE A 46 -13.24 -5.31 -4.01
C ILE A 46 -14.19 -4.49 -3.13
N GLN A 47 -13.63 -3.76 -2.21
CA GLN A 47 -14.36 -2.85 -1.34
C GLN A 47 -13.98 -1.42 -1.72
N THR A 48 -14.95 -0.62 -2.14
CA THR A 48 -14.75 0.76 -2.56
C THR A 48 -15.65 1.69 -1.76
N ASN A 49 -15.11 2.79 -1.32
CA ASN A 49 -15.83 3.83 -0.61
C ASN A 49 -16.44 4.89 -1.57
N SER A 50 -17.06 5.90 -1.01
CA SER A 50 -17.68 6.98 -1.75
C SER A 50 -16.66 7.74 -2.61
N PHE A 51 -17.14 8.49 -3.61
CA PHE A 51 -16.25 9.31 -4.42
C PHE A 51 -15.61 10.44 -3.61
N LYS A 52 -16.34 11.01 -2.63
CA LYS A 52 -15.81 11.99 -1.67
C LYS A 52 -14.61 11.41 -0.89
N ASP A 53 -14.77 10.20 -0.36
CA ASP A 53 -13.69 9.53 0.39
C ASP A 53 -12.48 9.23 -0.49
N LYS A 54 -12.71 8.91 -1.77
CA LYS A 54 -11.61 8.74 -2.73
C LYS A 54 -10.82 10.03 -2.92
N ILE A 55 -11.50 11.17 -3.06
CA ILE A 55 -10.83 12.47 -3.18
C ILE A 55 -9.95 12.73 -1.94
N VAL A 56 -10.52 12.54 -0.73
CA VAL A 56 -9.77 12.72 0.51
C VAL A 56 -8.57 11.78 0.59
N GLN A 57 -8.78 10.48 0.32
CA GLN A 57 -7.70 9.50 0.38
C GLN A 57 -6.62 9.73 -0.66
N HIS A 58 -6.96 10.10 -1.91
CA HIS A 58 -5.98 10.45 -2.92
C HIS A 58 -5.16 11.68 -2.51
N ALA A 59 -5.82 12.77 -2.11
CA ALA A 59 -5.12 13.96 -1.66
C ALA A 59 -4.20 13.66 -0.46
N PHE A 60 -4.68 12.88 0.51
CA PHE A 60 -3.90 12.50 1.67
C PHE A 60 -2.74 11.57 1.32
N CYS A 61 -2.94 10.61 0.41
CA CYS A 61 -1.87 9.75 -0.07
C CYS A 61 -0.78 10.55 -0.79
N ASP A 62 -1.18 11.43 -1.72
CA ASP A 62 -0.24 12.13 -2.58
C ASP A 62 0.53 13.24 -1.85
N GLN A 63 -0.10 13.88 -0.86
CA GLN A 63 0.50 15.02 -0.14
C GLN A 63 1.22 14.64 1.17
N VAL A 64 0.84 13.51 1.77
CA VAL A 64 1.32 13.17 3.12
C VAL A 64 1.82 11.73 3.22
N LEU A 65 0.96 10.74 2.97
CA LEU A 65 1.28 9.35 3.27
C LEU A 65 2.43 8.82 2.42
N TYR A 66 2.47 9.18 1.13
CA TYR A 66 3.49 8.67 0.22
C TYR A 66 4.88 9.06 0.72
N ASP A 67 5.13 10.33 0.95
CA ASP A 67 6.44 10.82 1.38
C ASP A 67 6.81 10.34 2.79
N ALA A 68 5.85 10.31 3.71
CA ALA A 68 6.11 9.89 5.08
C ALA A 68 6.43 8.39 5.17
N LEU A 69 5.65 7.54 4.49
CA LEU A 69 5.68 6.09 4.69
C LEU A 69 6.61 5.34 3.72
N THR A 70 7.00 5.94 2.59
CA THR A 70 7.89 5.28 1.62
C THR A 70 9.37 5.53 1.87
N LYS A 71 9.73 6.58 2.62
CA LYS A 71 11.13 6.89 3.00
C LYS A 71 11.89 5.72 3.62
N PRO A 72 11.28 4.93 4.54
CA PRO A 72 11.98 3.81 5.15
C PRO A 72 12.06 2.57 4.27
N PHE A 73 11.48 2.56 3.08
CA PHE A 73 11.46 1.35 2.26
C PHE A 73 12.82 1.07 1.62
N ILE A 74 13.20 -0.19 1.63
CA ILE A 74 14.40 -0.65 0.94
C ILE A 74 14.28 -0.43 -0.58
N LEU A 75 15.44 -0.37 -1.27
CA LEU A 75 15.46 -0.23 -2.73
C LEU A 75 14.69 -1.36 -3.42
N ASP A 76 14.82 -2.58 -2.90
CA ASP A 76 14.29 -3.81 -3.48
C ASP A 76 12.84 -4.12 -3.06
N ASN A 77 12.09 -3.12 -2.61
CA ASN A 77 10.64 -3.10 -2.54
C ASN A 77 10.09 -2.37 -3.78
N TYR A 78 9.36 -3.08 -4.64
CA TYR A 78 9.03 -2.63 -6.00
C TYR A 78 7.58 -2.20 -6.19
N GLY A 79 6.69 -2.52 -5.25
CA GLY A 79 5.24 -2.28 -5.37
C GLY A 79 4.87 -0.81 -5.23
N SER A 80 3.90 -0.34 -6.01
CA SER A 80 3.17 0.93 -5.85
C SER A 80 4.01 2.15 -5.46
N GLN A 81 5.22 2.29 -6.00
CA GLN A 81 6.12 3.41 -5.78
C GLN A 81 6.47 4.09 -7.10
N VAL A 82 6.62 5.43 -7.08
CA VAL A 82 7.05 6.21 -8.24
C VAL A 82 8.44 5.75 -8.70
N GLY A 83 8.60 5.56 -9.99
CA GLY A 83 9.85 5.08 -10.60
C GLY A 83 10.16 3.60 -10.38
N LYS A 84 9.29 2.86 -9.67
CA LYS A 84 9.40 1.41 -9.47
C LYS A 84 8.23 0.67 -10.15
N GLY A 85 8.04 -0.59 -9.86
CA GLY A 85 7.01 -1.43 -10.45
C GLY A 85 7.58 -2.70 -11.06
N THR A 86 6.79 -3.41 -11.84
CA THR A 86 7.13 -4.73 -12.39
C THR A 86 8.43 -4.70 -13.21
N HIS A 87 8.59 -3.71 -14.09
CA HIS A 87 9.81 -3.61 -14.92
C HIS A 87 11.06 -3.34 -14.09
N PHE A 88 10.95 -2.45 -13.09
CA PHE A 88 12.06 -2.20 -12.17
C PHE A 88 12.43 -3.49 -11.43
N GLY A 89 11.46 -4.20 -10.86
CA GLY A 89 11.68 -5.46 -10.16
C GLY A 89 12.31 -6.54 -11.04
N LEU A 90 11.86 -6.70 -12.28
CA LEU A 90 12.43 -7.64 -13.24
C LEU A 90 13.89 -7.28 -13.59
N ASN A 91 14.21 -6.01 -13.78
CA ASN A 91 15.58 -5.58 -14.00
C ASN A 91 16.48 -5.88 -12.80
N ARG A 92 16.00 -5.60 -11.58
CA ARG A 92 16.72 -5.94 -10.36
C ARG A 92 16.97 -7.44 -10.21
N LEU A 93 15.93 -8.25 -10.45
CA LEU A 93 16.07 -9.72 -10.44
C LEU A 93 17.10 -10.20 -11.47
N ARG A 94 17.04 -9.68 -12.68
CA ARG A 94 18.03 -9.99 -13.73
C ARG A 94 19.46 -9.64 -13.29
N ASP A 95 19.65 -8.50 -12.64
CA ASP A 95 20.96 -8.07 -12.17
C ASP A 95 21.47 -8.97 -11.04
N PHE A 96 20.58 -9.39 -10.13
CA PHE A 96 20.89 -10.36 -9.09
C PHE A 96 21.29 -11.72 -9.68
N MET A 97 20.55 -12.21 -10.66
CA MET A 97 20.88 -13.48 -11.34
C MET A 97 22.23 -13.40 -12.06
N ARG A 98 22.53 -12.28 -12.73
CA ARG A 98 23.83 -12.06 -13.39
C ARG A 98 24.98 -11.99 -12.39
N GLU A 99 24.77 -11.33 -11.27
CA GLU A 99 25.76 -11.24 -10.21
C GLU A 99 26.02 -12.60 -9.58
N TYR A 100 24.95 -13.34 -9.25
CA TYR A 100 25.05 -14.70 -8.73
C TYR A 100 25.83 -15.61 -9.69
N TYR A 101 25.47 -15.63 -10.96
CA TYR A 101 26.12 -16.43 -12.00
C TYR A 101 27.64 -16.16 -12.08
N ARG A 102 28.04 -14.88 -12.06
CA ARG A 102 29.46 -14.51 -12.08
C ARG A 102 30.20 -14.96 -10.81
N LYS A 103 29.59 -14.82 -9.67
CA LYS A 103 30.18 -15.20 -8.37
C LYS A 103 30.23 -16.69 -8.16
N ASN A 104 29.34 -17.44 -8.78
CA ASN A 104 29.25 -18.89 -8.71
C ASN A 104 30.06 -19.58 -9.83
N GLY A 105 31.16 -18.98 -10.26
CA GLY A 105 32.05 -19.56 -11.25
C GLY A 105 31.40 -19.77 -12.63
N PHE A 106 30.47 -18.89 -13.01
CA PHE A 106 29.65 -18.99 -14.22
C PHE A 106 28.74 -20.23 -14.25
N SER A 107 28.37 -20.76 -13.08
CA SER A 107 27.33 -21.78 -12.94
C SER A 107 25.98 -21.14 -12.62
N ALA A 108 24.92 -21.68 -13.22
CA ALA A 108 23.54 -21.34 -12.92
C ALA A 108 22.92 -22.19 -11.79
N ASP A 109 23.72 -23.08 -11.19
CA ASP A 109 23.25 -23.97 -10.14
C ASP A 109 22.93 -23.16 -8.87
N GLY A 110 21.68 -23.22 -8.43
CA GLY A 110 21.22 -22.49 -7.27
C GLY A 110 19.75 -22.70 -6.99
N TRP A 111 19.29 -22.14 -5.89
CA TRP A 111 17.90 -22.22 -5.45
C TRP A 111 17.32 -20.81 -5.29
N VAL A 112 16.09 -20.65 -5.67
CA VAL A 112 15.32 -19.42 -5.43
C VAL A 112 14.09 -19.82 -4.62
N LEU A 113 13.97 -19.26 -3.43
CA LEU A 113 12.73 -19.31 -2.67
C LEU A 113 11.82 -18.18 -3.19
N LYS A 114 10.66 -18.54 -3.74
CA LYS A 114 9.57 -17.61 -3.99
C LYS A 114 8.46 -17.86 -2.99
N ALA A 115 8.01 -16.81 -2.32
CA ALA A 115 6.95 -16.88 -1.34
C ALA A 115 5.91 -15.78 -1.56
N ASP A 116 4.66 -16.05 -1.13
CA ASP A 116 3.51 -15.17 -1.23
C ASP A 116 2.72 -15.25 0.09
N VAL A 117 2.25 -14.11 0.58
CA VAL A 117 1.46 -14.08 1.82
C VAL A 117 -0.01 -14.32 1.50
N ARG A 118 -0.50 -15.49 1.93
CA ARG A 118 -1.89 -15.89 1.71
C ARG A 118 -2.87 -14.87 2.31
N HIS A 119 -3.84 -14.43 1.49
CA HIS A 119 -4.88 -13.48 1.90
C HIS A 119 -4.30 -12.21 2.56
N TYR A 120 -3.22 -11.67 2.00
CA TYR A 120 -2.42 -10.62 2.61
C TYR A 120 -3.25 -9.45 3.13
N PHE A 121 -4.02 -8.77 2.27
CA PHE A 121 -4.82 -7.60 2.67
C PHE A 121 -5.84 -7.90 3.75
N GLN A 122 -6.42 -9.10 3.74
CA GLN A 122 -7.40 -9.53 4.73
C GLN A 122 -6.78 -9.95 6.07
N SER A 123 -5.48 -10.25 6.09
CA SER A 123 -4.76 -10.68 7.30
C SER A 123 -3.99 -9.56 8.00
N ILE A 124 -3.95 -8.35 7.43
CA ILE A 124 -3.33 -7.20 8.06
C ILE A 124 -4.10 -6.83 9.34
N ARG A 125 -3.37 -6.73 10.44
CA ARG A 125 -3.90 -6.35 11.74
C ARG A 125 -3.92 -4.83 11.88
N PRO A 126 -5.11 -4.18 12.03
CA PRO A 126 -5.21 -2.73 12.14
C PRO A 126 -4.44 -2.14 13.33
N ASP A 127 -4.43 -2.85 14.47
CA ASP A 127 -3.71 -2.40 15.68
C ASP A 127 -2.18 -2.35 15.48
N VAL A 128 -1.62 -3.30 14.74
CA VAL A 128 -0.20 -3.34 14.37
C VAL A 128 0.10 -2.26 13.32
N LEU A 129 -0.73 -2.19 12.27
CA LEU A 129 -0.56 -1.21 11.21
C LEU A 129 -0.57 0.23 11.74
N LYS A 130 -1.50 0.57 12.65
CA LYS A 130 -1.55 1.90 13.27
C LYS A 130 -0.26 2.23 14.04
N LYS A 131 0.32 1.26 14.75
CA LYS A 131 1.62 1.43 15.41
C LYS A 131 2.75 1.66 14.41
N ASP A 132 2.73 0.96 13.29
CA ASP A 132 3.76 1.14 12.25
C ASP A 132 3.61 2.51 11.56
N VAL A 133 2.40 2.96 11.26
CA VAL A 133 2.14 4.30 10.72
C VAL A 133 2.62 5.40 11.68
N ALA A 134 2.35 5.26 12.99
CA ALA A 134 2.76 6.24 13.99
C ALA A 134 4.29 6.42 14.13
N LYS A 135 5.09 5.45 13.67
CA LYS A 135 6.56 5.60 13.64
C LYS A 135 7.05 6.65 12.65
N TYR A 136 6.28 6.93 11.61
CA TYR A 136 6.71 7.77 10.48
C TYR A 136 5.79 8.98 10.25
N LEU A 137 4.58 8.96 10.81
CA LEU A 137 3.60 10.03 10.69
C LEU A 137 3.43 10.71 12.05
N HIS A 138 4.14 11.82 12.25
CA HIS A 138 4.24 12.48 13.55
C HIS A 138 3.20 13.60 13.77
N ASP A 139 2.62 14.14 12.69
CA ASP A 139 1.56 15.11 12.80
C ASP A 139 0.30 14.45 13.38
N PRO A 140 -0.26 14.95 14.51
CA PRO A 140 -1.35 14.29 15.19
C PRO A 140 -2.65 14.26 14.40
N ASP A 141 -2.91 15.26 13.55
CA ASP A 141 -4.12 15.30 12.73
C ASP A 141 -4.02 14.35 11.55
N CYS A 142 -2.87 14.29 10.92
CA CYS A 142 -2.59 13.32 9.87
C CYS A 142 -2.62 11.88 10.42
N LEU A 143 -2.06 11.64 11.60
CA LEU A 143 -2.10 10.32 12.24
C LEU A 143 -3.54 9.93 12.60
N ALA A 144 -4.33 10.85 13.14
CA ALA A 144 -5.73 10.61 13.43
C ALA A 144 -6.53 10.27 12.17
N LEU A 145 -6.31 10.98 11.07
CA LEU A 145 -6.94 10.70 9.79
C LEU A 145 -6.53 9.32 9.23
N ALA A 146 -5.25 8.98 9.29
CA ALA A 146 -4.76 7.67 8.90
C ALA A 146 -5.42 6.54 9.71
N CYS A 147 -5.50 6.70 11.04
CA CYS A 147 -6.20 5.75 11.92
C CYS A 147 -7.69 5.62 11.58
N GLN A 148 -8.39 6.73 11.31
CA GLN A 148 -9.79 6.71 10.89
C GLN A 148 -9.98 5.95 9.57
N ILE A 149 -9.09 6.13 8.60
CA ILE A 149 -9.13 5.40 7.32
C ILE A 149 -8.88 3.91 7.54
N ILE A 150 -7.94 3.53 8.39
CA ILE A 150 -7.66 2.13 8.73
C ILE A 150 -8.88 1.51 9.43
N ASP A 151 -9.47 2.20 10.40
CA ASP A 151 -10.62 1.72 11.19
C ASP A 151 -11.95 1.78 10.42
N SER A 152 -12.00 2.44 9.26
CA SER A 152 -13.22 2.51 8.44
C SER A 152 -13.59 1.20 7.77
N THR A 153 -12.70 0.21 7.80
CA THR A 153 -12.95 -1.13 7.26
C THR A 153 -14.07 -1.83 8.04
N PRO A 154 -15.06 -2.44 7.35
CA PRO A 154 -16.18 -3.09 8.04
C PRO A 154 -15.76 -4.31 8.88
N ASP A 155 -14.67 -4.97 8.46
CA ASP A 155 -14.15 -6.17 9.10
C ASP A 155 -13.15 -5.80 10.20
N PRO A 156 -13.12 -6.53 11.33
CA PRO A 156 -12.18 -6.26 12.43
C PRO A 156 -10.73 -6.59 12.06
N LEU A 157 -10.50 -7.30 10.98
CA LEU A 157 -9.21 -7.70 10.46
C LEU A 157 -9.11 -7.33 8.97
N GLY A 158 -7.91 -6.94 8.55
CA GLY A 158 -7.65 -6.60 7.16
C GLY A 158 -7.82 -5.11 6.84
N ILE A 159 -7.48 -4.78 5.62
CA ILE A 159 -7.70 -3.48 4.99
C ILE A 159 -8.35 -3.67 3.62
N PRO A 160 -9.16 -2.72 3.13
CA PRO A 160 -9.95 -2.91 1.93
C PRO A 160 -9.07 -2.94 0.67
N ILE A 161 -9.37 -3.86 -0.23
CA ILE A 161 -8.76 -3.89 -1.57
C ILE A 161 -9.55 -2.92 -2.46
N GLY A 162 -8.88 -1.88 -2.96
CA GLY A 162 -9.47 -0.90 -3.88
C GLY A 162 -9.20 0.56 -3.53
N ASN A 163 -8.56 0.82 -2.39
CA ASN A 163 -8.12 2.14 -1.98
C ASN A 163 -6.62 2.34 -2.23
N GLN A 164 -6.21 3.54 -2.62
CA GLN A 164 -4.80 3.90 -2.78
C GLN A 164 -4.06 3.83 -1.43
N SER A 165 -4.66 4.33 -0.36
CA SER A 165 -4.11 4.26 0.98
C SER A 165 -3.80 2.84 1.44
N SER A 166 -4.66 1.88 1.11
CA SER A 166 -4.45 0.47 1.44
C SER A 166 -3.19 -0.10 0.80
N GLN A 167 -2.81 0.34 -0.39
CA GLN A 167 -1.58 -0.12 -1.03
C GLN A 167 -0.34 0.36 -0.28
N ILE A 168 -0.31 1.63 0.12
CA ILE A 168 0.80 2.21 0.89
C ILE A 168 0.89 1.54 2.27
N PHE A 169 -0.23 1.36 2.94
CA PHE A 169 -0.31 0.68 4.23
C PHE A 169 0.17 -0.79 4.15
N ALA A 170 -0.22 -1.50 3.11
CA ALA A 170 0.25 -2.86 2.88
C ALA A 170 1.77 -2.91 2.64
N LEU A 171 2.35 -1.97 1.89
CA LEU A 171 3.80 -1.90 1.73
C LEU A 171 4.52 -1.66 3.05
N LEU A 172 4.00 -0.76 3.89
CA LEU A 172 4.56 -0.44 5.20
C LEU A 172 4.50 -1.64 6.16
N TYR A 173 3.40 -2.38 6.16
CA TYR A 173 3.18 -3.49 7.08
C TYR A 173 4.26 -4.58 6.97
N LEU A 174 4.79 -4.85 5.77
CA LEU A 174 5.89 -5.79 5.56
C LEU A 174 7.28 -5.12 5.52
N ASN A 175 7.38 -3.82 5.78
CA ASN A 175 8.68 -3.13 5.76
C ASN A 175 9.66 -3.71 6.78
N GLN A 176 9.17 -4.16 7.95
CA GLN A 176 10.02 -4.82 8.96
C GLN A 176 10.60 -6.14 8.44
N LEU A 177 9.85 -6.90 7.64
CA LEU A 177 10.35 -8.10 6.97
C LEU A 177 11.46 -7.75 5.97
N ASP A 178 11.28 -6.66 5.22
CA ASP A 178 12.28 -6.20 4.25
C ASP A 178 13.62 -5.90 4.94
N HIS A 179 13.57 -5.15 6.05
CA HIS A 179 14.75 -4.84 6.85
C HIS A 179 15.35 -6.06 7.53
N LEU A 180 14.52 -6.97 8.06
CA LEU A 180 14.99 -8.24 8.61
C LEU A 180 15.80 -9.03 7.54
N CYS A 181 15.22 -9.18 6.35
CA CYS A 181 15.87 -9.92 5.27
C CYS A 181 17.17 -9.26 4.79
N LYS A 182 17.16 -7.95 4.57
CA LYS A 182 18.32 -7.24 4.01
C LYS A 182 19.41 -6.94 5.04
N GLU A 183 19.04 -6.49 6.23
CA GLU A 183 19.99 -5.93 7.19
C GLU A 183 20.45 -6.96 8.23
N GLN A 184 19.52 -7.74 8.77
CA GLN A 184 19.84 -8.71 9.82
C GLN A 184 20.27 -10.07 9.24
N LEU A 185 19.45 -10.66 8.35
CA LEU A 185 19.74 -11.92 7.69
C LEU A 185 20.72 -11.76 6.52
N ARG A 186 20.92 -10.52 6.04
CA ARG A 186 21.85 -10.16 4.95
C ARG A 186 21.59 -10.92 3.64
N PHE A 187 20.32 -11.17 3.34
CA PHE A 187 19.92 -11.78 2.06
C PHE A 187 20.18 -10.81 0.92
N ARG A 188 21.31 -11.01 0.23
CA ARG A 188 21.75 -10.11 -0.83
C ARG A 188 20.75 -9.99 -1.98
N TYR A 189 20.16 -11.11 -2.38
CA TYR A 189 19.31 -11.23 -3.55
C TYR A 189 17.80 -11.19 -3.22
N TYR A 190 17.43 -10.65 -2.08
CA TYR A 190 16.06 -10.45 -1.68
C TYR A 190 15.39 -9.33 -2.47
N GLY A 191 14.13 -9.54 -2.86
CA GLY A 191 13.27 -8.51 -3.42
C GLY A 191 11.79 -8.81 -3.19
N ARG A 192 10.96 -7.77 -3.09
CA ARG A 192 9.52 -7.88 -2.82
C ARG A 192 8.67 -7.00 -3.74
N TYR A 193 7.57 -7.58 -4.23
CA TYR A 193 6.51 -6.88 -4.93
C TYR A 193 5.18 -7.13 -4.19
N MET A 194 4.71 -6.14 -3.40
CA MET A 194 3.57 -6.27 -2.50
C MET A 194 3.77 -7.42 -1.50
N ASP A 195 2.98 -8.49 -1.63
CA ASP A 195 2.99 -9.73 -0.85
C ASP A 195 3.88 -10.84 -1.42
N ASP A 196 4.25 -10.74 -2.70
CA ASP A 196 5.20 -11.63 -3.37
C ASP A 196 6.64 -11.22 -3.04
N PHE A 197 7.48 -12.15 -2.59
CA PHE A 197 8.91 -11.91 -2.39
C PHE A 197 9.76 -13.13 -2.79
N TYR A 198 11.02 -12.87 -3.04
CA TYR A 198 12.02 -13.90 -3.37
C TYR A 198 13.32 -13.68 -2.61
N ILE A 199 14.02 -14.80 -2.38
CA ILE A 199 15.34 -14.85 -1.75
C ILE A 199 16.24 -15.73 -2.58
#